data_7c489325a3d5c474d777f0ed3ddac2b6
#
_entry.id   7c489325a3d5c474d777f0ed3ddac2b6
#
_cell.length_a   1.000
_cell.length_b   1.000
_cell.length_c   1.000
_cell.angle_alpha   90.00
_cell.angle_beta   90.00
_cell.angle_gamma   90.00
#
_symmetry.space_group_name_H-M   'P 1'
#
loop_
_entity.id
_entity.type
_entity.pdbx_description
1 polymer ?
#
loop_
_entity_poly.entity_id
_entity_poly.type
_entity_poly.pdbx_seq_one_letter_code
_entity_poly.pdbx_strand_id
1 'polypeptide(L)'
;MAKYVVAAANEILPGQRKLVNVRGRPILIFNLDGYYFGILDRCPHQGASLCKGQLVGLVESDRPGQYNFTRSNEIIRCAWHGWEFDIRTGKSRCEPEKIKATQYNIDTKTGSEVIEEAYEAETFDVAIEDNYVVVHL
;
A
#
# COMPACT_ATOMS: atom_id res chain seq x y z
N MET A 1 -12.32 -16.53 -1.64
CA MET A 1 -11.62 -15.26 -1.50
C MET A 1 -12.55 -14.11 -1.86
N ALA A 2 -12.70 -13.16 -0.99
CA ALA A 2 -13.56 -12.02 -1.24
C ALA A 2 -12.78 -10.90 -1.93
N LYS A 3 -13.46 -10.14 -2.78
CA LYS A 3 -12.88 -9.05 -3.56
C LYS A 3 -13.70 -7.79 -3.29
N TYR A 4 -13.02 -6.72 -2.89
CA TYR A 4 -13.69 -5.49 -2.46
C TYR A 4 -13.19 -4.29 -3.28
N VAL A 5 -14.13 -3.50 -3.80
CA VAL A 5 -13.82 -2.20 -4.40
C VAL A 5 -13.67 -1.20 -3.26
N VAL A 6 -12.52 -0.53 -3.18
CA VAL A 6 -12.20 0.36 -2.06
C VAL A 6 -12.00 1.81 -2.45
N ALA A 7 -11.73 2.08 -3.72
CA ALA A 7 -11.53 3.45 -4.21
C ALA A 7 -11.64 3.49 -5.72
N ALA A 8 -11.95 4.65 -6.27
CA ALA A 8 -11.70 4.92 -7.68
C ALA A 8 -10.18 5.09 -7.86
N ALA A 9 -9.65 4.64 -8.99
CA ALA A 9 -8.20 4.68 -9.21
C ALA A 9 -7.64 6.11 -9.14
N ASN A 10 -8.43 7.11 -9.56
CA ASN A 10 -8.00 8.51 -9.53
C ASN A 10 -7.98 9.12 -8.11
N GLU A 11 -8.46 8.41 -7.10
CA GLU A 11 -8.38 8.88 -5.71
C GLU A 11 -6.99 8.69 -5.11
N ILE A 12 -6.17 7.80 -5.70
CA ILE A 12 -4.83 7.52 -5.22
C ILE A 12 -3.86 7.75 -6.38
N LEU A 13 -3.35 8.97 -6.48
CA LEU A 13 -2.41 9.35 -7.53
C LEU A 13 -1.01 8.81 -7.23
N PRO A 14 -0.12 8.72 -8.25
CA PRO A 14 1.26 8.28 -8.02
C PRO A 14 1.94 9.06 -6.89
N GLY A 15 2.56 8.33 -5.97
CA GLY A 15 3.20 8.91 -4.78
C GLY A 15 2.26 9.14 -3.61
N GLN A 16 0.98 8.91 -3.78
CA GLN A 16 -0.02 9.07 -2.72
C GLN A 16 -0.38 7.73 -2.07
N ARG A 17 -1.01 7.83 -0.91
CA ARG A 17 -1.53 6.68 -0.19
C ARG A 17 -2.92 6.97 0.38
N LYS A 18 -3.69 5.93 0.60
CA LYS A 18 -5.02 6.06 1.20
C LYS A 18 -5.25 4.93 2.19
N LEU A 19 -5.76 5.29 3.36
CA LEU A 19 -6.17 4.31 4.37
C LEU A 19 -7.64 3.94 4.11
N VAL A 20 -7.89 2.65 3.97
CA VAL A 20 -9.25 2.11 3.79
C VAL A 20 -9.51 1.05 4.86
N ASN A 21 -10.77 0.85 5.21
CA ASN A 21 -11.17 -0.21 6.13
C ASN A 21 -11.96 -1.25 5.36
N VAL A 22 -11.50 -2.49 5.38
CA VAL A 22 -12.14 -3.61 4.69
C VAL A 22 -12.42 -4.70 5.72
N ARG A 23 -13.69 -4.90 6.02
CA ARG A 23 -14.11 -5.92 6.99
C ARG A 23 -13.43 -5.75 8.35
N GLY A 24 -13.29 -4.51 8.82
CA GLY A 24 -12.64 -4.22 10.09
C GLY A 24 -11.10 -4.21 10.05
N ARG A 25 -10.52 -4.42 8.87
CA ARG A 25 -9.06 -4.39 8.68
C ARG A 25 -8.63 -3.06 8.10
N PRO A 26 -7.79 -2.28 8.80
CA PRO A 26 -7.26 -1.04 8.23
C PRO A 26 -6.14 -1.38 7.25
N ILE A 27 -6.36 -1.09 5.98
CA ILE A 27 -5.41 -1.38 4.91
C ILE A 27 -4.92 -0.07 4.31
N LEU A 28 -3.61 0.10 4.26
CA LEU A 28 -2.97 1.26 3.66
C LEU A 28 -2.57 0.92 2.24
N ILE A 29 -3.14 1.67 1.28
CA ILE A 29 -2.91 1.44 -0.15
C ILE A 29 -2.03 2.55 -0.69
N PHE A 30 -0.96 2.14 -1.39
CA PHE A 30 0.01 3.04 -2.02
C PHE A 30 -0.06 2.92 -3.53
N ASN A 31 0.10 4.03 -4.21
CA ASN A 31 0.34 4.05 -5.65
C ASN A 31 1.82 4.38 -5.89
N LEU A 32 2.57 3.40 -6.39
CA LEU A 32 3.98 3.56 -6.74
C LEU A 32 4.09 3.52 -8.27
N ASP A 33 4.16 4.69 -8.90
CA ASP A 33 4.26 4.85 -10.35
C ASP A 33 3.18 4.10 -11.14
N GLY A 34 1.96 4.09 -10.65
CA GLY A 34 0.83 3.42 -11.29
C GLY A 34 0.59 1.99 -10.84
N TYR A 35 1.46 1.44 -10.00
CA TYR A 35 1.27 0.13 -9.38
C TYR A 35 0.77 0.28 -7.96
N TYR A 36 -0.24 -0.49 -7.59
CA TYR A 36 -0.87 -0.40 -6.28
C TYR A 36 -0.41 -1.51 -5.36
N PHE A 37 -0.06 -1.13 -4.14
CA PHE A 37 0.37 -2.06 -3.09
C PHE A 37 -0.40 -1.78 -1.82
N GLY A 38 -0.75 -2.84 -1.09
CA GLY A 38 -1.50 -2.72 0.16
C GLY A 38 -0.81 -3.46 1.29
N ILE A 39 -0.75 -2.80 2.45
CA ILE A 39 -0.26 -3.41 3.68
C ILE A 39 -1.23 -3.10 4.82
N LEU A 40 -1.24 -3.97 5.83
CA LEU A 40 -2.02 -3.71 7.03
C LEU A 40 -1.47 -2.43 7.70
N ASP A 41 -2.37 -1.50 8.06
CA ASP A 41 -2.00 -0.24 8.70
C ASP A 41 -1.65 -0.43 10.18
N ARG A 42 -0.67 -1.28 10.42
CA ARG A 42 -0.18 -1.56 11.75
C ARG A 42 1.29 -1.93 11.68
N CYS A 43 2.13 -1.16 12.35
CA CYS A 43 3.54 -1.52 12.48
C CYS A 43 3.65 -2.80 13.32
N PRO A 44 4.21 -3.88 12.79
CA PRO A 44 4.30 -5.14 13.53
C PRO A 44 5.19 -5.06 14.77
N HIS A 45 6.00 -4.00 14.87
CA HIS A 45 6.87 -3.77 16.03
C HIS A 45 6.07 -3.39 17.27
N GLN A 46 5.19 -2.36 17.20
CA GLN A 46 4.43 -1.89 18.36
C GLN A 46 2.98 -1.50 18.04
N GLY A 47 2.48 -1.80 16.87
CA GLY A 47 1.08 -1.55 16.53
C GLY A 47 0.73 -0.12 16.13
N ALA A 48 1.71 0.75 15.89
CA ALA A 48 1.45 2.12 15.43
C ALA A 48 0.88 2.13 14.01
N SER A 49 0.05 3.14 13.70
CA SER A 49 -0.47 3.32 12.34
C SER A 49 0.66 3.71 11.38
N LEU A 50 0.87 2.92 10.34
CA LEU A 50 1.86 3.22 9.30
C LEU A 50 1.43 4.39 8.42
N CYS A 51 0.12 4.66 8.33
CA CYS A 51 -0.40 5.81 7.58
C CYS A 51 0.16 7.15 8.08
N LYS A 52 0.47 7.23 9.36
CA LYS A 52 1.04 8.42 9.99
C LYS A 52 2.55 8.54 9.83
N GLY A 53 3.17 7.55 9.21
CA GLY A 53 4.60 7.55 8.97
C GLY A 53 5.01 8.37 7.76
N GLN A 54 6.29 8.33 7.43
CA GLN A 54 6.86 9.07 6.31
C GLN A 54 7.27 8.13 5.17
N LEU A 55 7.01 8.57 3.94
CA LEU A 55 7.56 7.92 2.76
C LEU A 55 9.02 8.32 2.61
N VAL A 56 9.90 7.33 2.47
CA VAL A 56 11.33 7.54 2.29
C VAL A 56 11.85 6.64 1.19
N GLY A 57 13.06 6.92 0.70
CA GLY A 57 13.74 6.07 -0.26
C GLY A 57 14.85 5.26 0.41
N LEU A 58 15.49 4.41 -0.38
CA LEU A 58 16.70 3.72 0.06
C LEU A 58 17.90 4.64 -0.07
N VAL A 59 18.75 4.59 0.93
CA VAL A 59 20.07 5.23 0.87
C VAL A 59 21.10 4.13 0.82
N GLU A 60 21.87 4.10 -0.25
CA GLU A 60 22.94 3.13 -0.47
C GLU A 60 24.26 3.85 -0.60
N SER A 61 25.34 3.22 -0.19
CA SER A 61 26.68 3.79 -0.28
C SER A 61 27.66 2.74 -0.77
N ASP A 62 28.28 3.01 -1.93
CA ASP A 62 29.34 2.16 -2.48
C ASP A 62 30.72 2.55 -1.95
N ARG A 63 30.86 3.78 -1.45
CA ARG A 63 32.12 4.34 -0.96
C ARG A 63 31.87 5.24 0.24
N PRO A 64 32.81 5.33 1.17
CA PRO A 64 32.71 6.29 2.26
C PRO A 64 32.53 7.72 1.72
N GLY A 65 31.49 8.41 2.23
CA GLY A 65 31.19 9.78 1.82
C GLY A 65 30.34 9.92 0.57
N GLN A 66 29.99 8.83 -0.11
CA GLN A 66 29.05 8.84 -1.23
C GLN A 66 27.75 8.16 -0.83
N TYR A 67 26.62 8.81 -1.11
CA TYR A 67 25.29 8.30 -0.81
C TYR A 67 24.45 8.32 -2.07
N ASN A 68 23.92 7.16 -2.43
CA ASN A 68 23.00 7.02 -3.55
C ASN A 68 21.58 6.86 -3.01
N PHE A 69 20.67 7.73 -3.46
CA PHE A 69 19.26 7.66 -3.10
C PHE A 69 18.52 6.95 -4.22
N THR A 70 17.94 5.80 -3.89
CA THR A 70 17.18 4.98 -4.83
C THR A 70 15.80 4.69 -4.27
N ARG A 71 14.90 4.21 -5.12
CA ARG A 71 13.55 3.81 -4.73
C ARG A 71 12.83 4.88 -3.90
N SER A 72 12.86 6.13 -4.39
CA SER A 72 12.21 7.27 -3.73
C SER A 72 10.74 6.98 -3.44
N ASN A 73 10.30 7.23 -2.19
CA ASN A 73 8.93 7.03 -1.74
C ASN A 73 8.43 5.58 -1.82
N GLU A 74 9.32 4.59 -1.84
CA GLU A 74 8.94 3.17 -1.83
C GLU A 74 9.09 2.50 -0.47
N ILE A 75 9.54 3.24 0.52
CA ILE A 75 9.71 2.76 1.89
C ILE A 75 8.81 3.59 2.81
N ILE A 76 8.06 2.94 3.69
CA ILE A 76 7.29 3.63 4.73
C ILE A 76 8.02 3.51 6.06
N ARG A 77 8.29 4.65 6.69
CA ARG A 77 8.92 4.71 8.01
C ARG A 77 7.84 4.90 9.07
N CYS A 78 7.78 3.97 10.03
CA CYS A 78 6.86 4.06 11.15
C CYS A 78 7.15 5.33 11.98
N ALA A 79 6.09 6.04 12.40
CA ALA A 79 6.22 7.23 13.25
C ALA A 79 6.81 6.91 14.62
N TRP A 80 6.65 5.66 15.10
CA TRP A 80 7.20 5.18 16.34
C TRP A 80 8.51 4.44 16.09
N HIS A 81 9.62 4.94 16.60
CA HIS A 81 10.95 4.31 16.57
C HIS A 81 11.59 4.19 15.18
N GLY A 82 10.96 4.73 14.14
CA GLY A 82 11.59 4.80 12.81
C GLY A 82 11.79 3.48 12.07
N TRP A 83 11.03 2.43 12.39
CA TRP A 83 11.06 1.18 11.64
C TRP A 83 10.64 1.43 10.19
N GLU A 84 11.41 0.88 9.26
CA GLU A 84 11.19 1.06 7.83
C GLU A 84 10.76 -0.23 7.17
N PHE A 85 9.73 -0.15 6.33
CA PHE A 85 9.16 -1.29 5.62
C PHE A 85 9.14 -1.03 4.12
N ASP A 86 9.54 -2.03 3.35
CA ASP A 86 9.44 -2.00 1.90
C ASP A 86 7.96 -2.14 1.53
N ILE A 87 7.41 -1.15 0.84
CA ILE A 87 5.99 -1.14 0.46
C ILE A 87 5.68 -2.28 -0.50
N ARG A 88 6.62 -2.64 -1.39
CA ARG A 88 6.40 -3.70 -2.38
C ARG A 88 6.34 -5.10 -1.78
N THR A 89 7.03 -5.34 -0.69
CA THR A 89 7.16 -6.68 -0.09
C THR A 89 6.61 -6.79 1.32
N GLY A 90 6.39 -5.68 2.01
CA GLY A 90 6.02 -5.64 3.42
C GLY A 90 7.18 -5.95 4.38
N LYS A 91 8.35 -6.28 3.87
CA LYS A 91 9.49 -6.67 4.72
C LYS A 91 10.13 -5.46 5.39
N SER A 92 10.50 -5.62 6.66
CA SER A 92 11.27 -4.59 7.35
C SER A 92 12.70 -4.59 6.82
N ARG A 93 13.37 -3.42 6.91
CA ARG A 93 14.76 -3.30 6.50
C ARG A 93 15.73 -3.89 7.52
N CYS A 94 15.37 -3.88 8.81
CA CYS A 94 16.25 -4.35 9.87
C CYS A 94 16.25 -5.88 10.03
N GLU A 95 15.07 -6.49 10.02
CA GLU A 95 14.94 -7.93 10.22
C GLU A 95 13.88 -8.48 9.24
N PRO A 96 14.19 -8.50 7.93
CA PRO A 96 13.19 -8.81 6.91
C PRO A 96 12.59 -10.21 7.02
N GLU A 97 13.29 -11.16 7.62
CA GLU A 97 12.79 -12.51 7.79
C GLU A 97 11.89 -12.68 9.01
N LYS A 98 12.00 -11.78 10.00
CA LYS A 98 11.26 -11.88 11.26
C LYS A 98 10.12 -10.87 11.37
N ILE A 99 10.34 -9.65 10.87
CA ILE A 99 9.38 -8.56 11.03
C ILE A 99 8.91 -8.12 9.66
N LYS A 100 7.63 -8.36 9.38
CA LYS A 100 7.00 -8.03 8.10
C LYS A 100 5.64 -7.41 8.36
N ALA A 101 5.31 -6.37 7.61
CA ALA A 101 3.95 -5.88 7.54
C ALA A 101 3.12 -6.85 6.69
N THR A 102 1.88 -7.10 7.11
CA THR A 102 0.98 -7.97 6.35
C THR A 102 0.63 -7.33 5.02
N GLN A 103 0.87 -8.04 3.92
CA GLN A 103 0.54 -7.59 2.57
C GLN A 103 -0.83 -8.07 2.12
N TYR A 104 -1.44 -7.27 1.25
CA TYR A 104 -2.68 -7.63 0.57
C TYR A 104 -2.49 -7.47 -0.93
N ASN A 105 -3.11 -8.34 -1.71
CA ASN A 105 -3.12 -8.22 -3.16
C ASN A 105 -4.06 -7.09 -3.57
N ILE A 106 -3.53 -6.14 -4.31
CA ILE A 106 -4.27 -4.99 -4.80
C ILE A 106 -4.24 -5.02 -6.32
N ASP A 107 -5.42 -4.93 -6.94
CA ASP A 107 -5.56 -4.87 -8.39
C ASP A 107 -6.29 -3.60 -8.78
N THR A 108 -6.16 -3.23 -10.06
CA THR A 108 -7.03 -2.25 -10.70
C THR A 108 -7.93 -2.98 -11.69
N LYS A 109 -9.20 -2.63 -11.67
CA LYS A 109 -10.19 -3.20 -12.58
C LYS A 109 -11.02 -2.10 -13.21
N THR A 110 -11.43 -2.30 -14.46
CA THR A 110 -12.38 -1.39 -15.10
C THR A 110 -13.76 -1.53 -14.47
N GLY A 111 -14.60 -0.50 -14.64
CA GLY A 111 -15.98 -0.56 -14.16
C GLY A 111 -16.75 -1.74 -14.75
N SER A 112 -16.51 -2.07 -16.03
CA SER A 112 -17.12 -3.24 -16.68
C SER A 112 -16.74 -4.55 -15.98
N GLU A 113 -15.45 -4.72 -15.67
CA GLU A 113 -14.96 -5.92 -14.99
C GLU A 113 -15.55 -6.04 -13.58
N VAL A 114 -15.65 -4.93 -12.86
CA VAL A 114 -16.24 -4.91 -11.52
C VAL A 114 -17.71 -5.37 -11.56
N ILE A 115 -18.47 -4.88 -12.53
CA ILE A 115 -19.88 -5.25 -12.68
C ILE A 115 -20.04 -6.72 -13.05
N GLU A 116 -19.19 -7.22 -13.96
CA GLU A 116 -19.27 -8.60 -14.46
C GLU A 116 -18.77 -9.64 -13.46
N GLU A 117 -17.77 -9.31 -12.65
CA GLU A 117 -17.07 -10.26 -11.78
C GLU A 117 -17.60 -10.32 -10.34
N ALA A 118 -18.72 -9.71 -10.04
CA ALA A 118 -19.36 -9.76 -8.72
C ALA A 118 -18.44 -9.29 -7.57
N TYR A 119 -17.73 -8.20 -7.78
CA TYR A 119 -16.99 -7.53 -6.70
C TYR A 119 -17.96 -6.87 -5.73
N GLU A 120 -17.58 -6.84 -4.46
CA GLU A 120 -18.34 -6.10 -3.47
C GLU A 120 -18.01 -4.61 -3.53
N ALA A 121 -19.01 -3.79 -3.84
CA ALA A 121 -18.87 -2.35 -4.03
C ALA A 121 -19.92 -1.58 -3.22
N GLU A 122 -20.09 -1.95 -1.96
CA GLU A 122 -21.17 -1.44 -1.11
C GLU A 122 -21.21 0.08 -0.97
N THR A 123 -20.06 0.73 -1.03
CA THR A 123 -19.92 2.18 -0.80
C THR A 123 -19.61 2.97 -2.07
N PHE A 124 -19.65 2.33 -3.24
CA PHE A 124 -19.29 2.99 -4.49
C PHE A 124 -20.34 2.78 -5.57
N ASP A 125 -20.67 3.87 -6.27
CA ASP A 125 -21.38 3.80 -7.54
C ASP A 125 -20.35 3.49 -8.61
N VAL A 126 -20.45 2.30 -9.23
CA VAL A 126 -19.50 1.85 -10.22
C VAL A 126 -19.89 2.35 -11.61
N ALA A 127 -19.04 3.17 -12.21
CA ALA A 127 -19.20 3.64 -13.59
C ALA A 127 -18.35 2.78 -14.53
N ILE A 128 -18.93 2.39 -15.68
CA ILE A 128 -18.28 1.50 -16.64
C ILE A 128 -16.96 2.08 -17.18
N GLU A 129 -16.92 3.39 -17.38
CA GLU A 129 -15.78 4.10 -17.95
C GLU A 129 -14.64 4.37 -16.96
N ASP A 130 -14.86 4.15 -15.66
CA ASP A 130 -13.85 4.41 -14.64
C ASP A 130 -13.04 3.17 -14.28
N ASN A 131 -11.89 3.38 -13.66
CA ASN A 131 -11.06 2.31 -13.10
C ASN A 131 -11.15 2.33 -11.58
N TYR A 132 -11.06 1.16 -10.98
CA TYR A 132 -11.21 0.99 -9.54
C TYR A 132 -10.07 0.21 -8.92
N VAL A 133 -9.73 0.57 -7.69
CA VAL A 133 -8.77 -0.16 -6.86
C VAL A 133 -9.52 -1.24 -6.10
N VAL A 134 -9.04 -2.47 -6.20
CA VAL A 134 -9.70 -3.66 -5.66
C VAL A 134 -8.74 -4.37 -4.70
N VAL A 135 -9.25 -4.71 -3.52
CA VAL A 135 -8.52 -5.49 -2.51
C VAL A 135 -9.01 -6.93 -2.53
N HIS A 136 -8.09 -7.87 -2.57
CA HIS A 136 -8.36 -9.29 -2.42
C HIS A 136 -8.06 -9.72 -0.98
N LEU A 137 -9.07 -10.24 -0.31
CA LEU A 137 -8.91 -10.77 1.05
C LEU A 137 -8.96 -12.29 1.07
#